data_ff6f058aebf58dd57066c1cd45cc78d0
#
_entry.id   ff6f058aebf58dd57066c1cd45cc78d0
#
_cell.length_a   1.000
_cell.length_b   1.000
_cell.length_c   1.000
_cell.angle_alpha   90.00
_cell.angle_beta   90.00
_cell.angle_gamma   90.00
#
_symmetry.space_group_name_H-M   'P 1'
#
loop_
_entity.id
_entity.type
_entity.pdbx_description
1 polymer ?
#
loop_
_entity_poly.entity_id
_entity_poly.type
_entity_poly.pdbx_seq_one_letter_code
_entity_poly.pdbx_strand_id
1 'polypeptide(L)'
;IYFFIIMKKEDLPKKIAIFPLSNFIIFPKTTVPLNIFEPRYVDMINDSMKSNKFIGMVQPKTLKNFDNSKLPVLHKIGCLGKITSFKETSDGRYLIELKGVIRFEIKQEINSGKKYREVEINYDNFLHDLDEKKEDLKFSDLELIFRDFKTLFEKKGFIINWRALEKQSLDETINALAMTSPFSLEEKQVLLEA
;
A
#
# COMPACT_ATOMS: atom_id res chain seq x y z
N ILE A 1 6.18 -16.70 -22.39
CA ILE A 1 6.93 -17.13 -21.17
C ILE A 1 7.02 -15.89 -20.29
N TYR A 2 6.15 -15.77 -19.29
CA TYR A 2 6.25 -14.72 -18.27
C TYR A 2 7.36 -15.14 -17.31
N PHE A 3 8.52 -14.50 -17.39
CA PHE A 3 9.52 -14.58 -16.33
C PHE A 3 8.93 -13.86 -15.09
N PHE A 4 8.52 -14.60 -14.10
CA PHE A 4 8.30 -14.06 -12.76
C PHE A 4 9.67 -13.65 -12.23
N ILE A 5 9.98 -12.37 -12.29
CA ILE A 5 11.17 -11.82 -11.64
C ILE A 5 10.84 -11.78 -10.15
N ILE A 6 11.38 -12.73 -9.39
CA ILE A 6 11.33 -12.70 -7.92
C ILE A 6 12.10 -11.45 -7.49
N MET A 7 11.40 -10.50 -6.89
CA MET A 7 11.99 -9.26 -6.40
C MET A 7 12.82 -9.55 -5.15
N LYS A 8 14.09 -9.14 -5.16
CA LYS A 8 15.00 -9.33 -4.04
C LYS A 8 15.20 -8.01 -3.29
N LYS A 9 15.72 -8.08 -2.06
CA LYS A 9 16.04 -6.90 -1.25
C LYS A 9 16.94 -5.90 -2.00
N GLU A 10 17.89 -6.40 -2.78
CA GLU A 10 18.84 -5.60 -3.55
C GLU A 10 18.17 -4.75 -4.65
N ASP A 11 16.99 -5.20 -5.13
CA ASP A 11 16.22 -4.50 -6.16
C ASP A 11 15.36 -3.37 -5.59
N LEU A 12 15.26 -3.27 -4.26
CA LEU A 12 14.41 -2.30 -3.58
C LEU A 12 15.14 -0.97 -3.36
N PRO A 13 14.46 0.17 -3.61
CA PRO A 13 15.05 1.50 -3.40
C PRO A 13 15.19 1.81 -1.91
N LYS A 14 16.33 2.37 -1.51
CA LYS A 14 16.55 2.87 -0.14
C LYS A 14 15.97 4.26 0.10
N LYS A 15 15.73 5.01 -0.98
CA LYS A 15 15.14 6.33 -0.99
C LYS A 15 13.94 6.33 -1.91
N ILE A 16 12.80 6.83 -1.43
CA ILE A 16 11.55 6.87 -2.20
C ILE A 16 10.83 8.20 -2.03
N ALA A 17 10.06 8.56 -3.07
CA ALA A 17 8.99 9.55 -2.96
C ALA A 17 7.82 8.93 -2.17
N ILE A 18 7.19 9.71 -1.30
CA ILE A 18 6.02 9.25 -0.55
C ILE A 18 4.76 10.00 -0.93
N PHE A 19 3.66 9.25 -0.94
CA PHE A 19 2.32 9.74 -1.16
C PHE A 19 1.53 9.63 0.15
N PRO A 20 1.45 10.70 0.95
CA PRO A 20 0.60 10.75 2.13
C PRO A 20 -0.86 10.77 1.71
N LEU A 21 -1.60 9.71 1.96
CA LEU A 21 -3.01 9.60 1.60
C LEU A 21 -3.84 9.35 2.84
N SER A 22 -4.69 10.33 3.23
CA SER A 22 -5.40 10.35 4.50
C SER A 22 -6.62 9.44 4.58
N ASN A 23 -7.02 8.82 3.49
CA ASN A 23 -8.29 8.06 3.42
C ASN A 23 -8.10 6.63 2.93
N PHE A 24 -6.86 6.18 2.72
CA PHE A 24 -6.60 4.87 2.17
C PHE A 24 -5.24 4.30 2.61
N ILE A 25 -5.20 3.00 2.88
CA ILE A 25 -3.98 2.23 3.18
C ILE A 25 -3.87 1.09 2.18
N ILE A 26 -2.68 0.93 1.58
CA ILE A 26 -2.36 -0.22 0.74
C ILE A 26 -1.59 -1.27 1.54
N PHE A 27 -1.88 -2.53 1.28
CA PHE A 27 -1.17 -3.68 1.85
C PHE A 27 -0.30 -4.36 0.78
N PRO A 28 0.73 -5.12 1.16
CA PRO A 28 1.50 -5.95 0.23
C PRO A 28 0.60 -6.86 -0.60
N LYS A 29 0.99 -7.13 -1.85
CA LYS A 29 0.29 -8.00 -2.81
C LYS A 29 -1.10 -7.51 -3.24
N THR A 30 -1.59 -6.37 -2.74
CA THR A 30 -2.86 -5.77 -3.16
C THR A 30 -2.64 -4.74 -4.27
N THR A 31 -3.69 -4.43 -5.04
CA THR A 31 -3.63 -3.41 -6.11
C THR A 31 -4.75 -2.41 -5.92
N VAL A 32 -4.43 -1.12 -6.13
CA VAL A 32 -5.39 -0.04 -6.01
C VAL A 32 -5.30 0.90 -7.21
N PRO A 33 -6.45 1.31 -7.81
CA PRO A 33 -6.48 2.39 -8.77
C PRO A 33 -6.42 3.75 -8.04
N LEU A 34 -5.57 4.65 -8.52
CA LEU A 34 -5.42 6.00 -8.00
C LEU A 34 -5.61 7.02 -9.11
N ASN A 35 -6.32 8.10 -8.79
CA ASN A 35 -6.48 9.26 -9.65
C ASN A 35 -5.62 10.41 -9.11
N ILE A 36 -4.57 10.76 -9.82
CA ILE A 36 -3.58 11.75 -9.42
C ILE A 36 -3.85 13.06 -10.18
N PHE A 37 -4.13 14.12 -9.44
CA PHE A 37 -4.47 15.44 -10.02
C PHE A 37 -3.76 16.62 -9.33
N GLU A 38 -3.27 16.45 -8.11
CA GLU A 38 -2.50 17.50 -7.44
C GLU A 38 -1.13 17.68 -8.15
N PRO A 39 -0.73 18.91 -8.52
CA PRO A 39 0.50 19.15 -9.29
C PRO A 39 1.76 18.53 -8.67
N ARG A 40 1.90 18.60 -7.32
CA ARG A 40 3.04 18.00 -6.64
C ARG A 40 3.10 16.48 -6.80
N TYR A 41 1.95 15.80 -6.87
CA TYR A 41 1.90 14.34 -7.06
C TYR A 41 1.99 13.95 -8.54
N VAL A 42 1.54 14.81 -9.46
CA VAL A 42 1.82 14.67 -10.89
C VAL A 42 3.34 14.72 -11.13
N ASP A 43 4.05 15.69 -10.54
CA ASP A 43 5.52 15.78 -10.59
C ASP A 43 6.17 14.49 -10.01
N MET A 44 5.66 14.00 -8.87
CA MET A 44 6.12 12.76 -8.22
C MET A 44 5.98 11.54 -9.13
N ILE A 45 4.82 11.36 -9.77
CA ILE A 45 4.58 10.24 -10.69
C ILE A 45 5.50 10.36 -11.91
N ASN A 46 5.66 11.54 -12.49
CA ASN A 46 6.55 11.77 -13.62
C ASN A 46 7.99 11.36 -13.30
N ASP A 47 8.50 11.74 -12.12
CA ASP A 47 9.84 11.37 -11.69
C ASP A 47 9.95 9.86 -11.42
N SER A 48 8.93 9.27 -10.80
CA SER A 48 8.90 7.83 -10.53
C SER A 48 8.86 7.01 -11.82
N MET A 49 8.10 7.45 -12.82
CA MET A 49 8.01 6.77 -14.13
C MET A 49 9.32 6.79 -14.90
N LYS A 50 10.17 7.82 -14.70
CA LYS A 50 11.51 7.91 -15.30
C LYS A 50 12.55 7.05 -14.59
N SER A 51 12.23 6.49 -13.43
CA SER A 51 13.12 5.69 -12.61
C SER A 51 12.62 4.24 -12.45
N ASN A 52 12.42 3.79 -11.25
CA ASN A 52 12.07 2.42 -10.91
C ASN A 52 10.56 2.15 -10.74
N LYS A 53 9.73 3.19 -10.92
CA LYS A 53 8.26 3.15 -10.79
C LYS A 53 7.77 2.82 -9.38
N PHE A 54 8.56 3.09 -8.35
CA PHE A 54 8.17 2.91 -6.97
C PHE A 54 7.75 4.22 -6.31
N ILE A 55 6.71 4.16 -5.50
CA ILE A 55 6.30 5.21 -4.56
C ILE A 55 5.90 4.55 -3.24
N GLY A 56 6.07 5.26 -2.13
CA GLY A 56 5.65 4.80 -0.81
C GLY A 56 4.29 5.38 -0.43
N MET A 57 3.34 4.56 -0.04
CA MET A 57 2.10 5.03 0.57
C MET A 57 2.22 5.04 2.08
N VAL A 58 1.86 6.17 2.70
CA VAL A 58 1.97 6.39 4.14
C VAL A 58 0.75 7.13 4.66
N GLN A 59 0.26 6.74 5.84
CA GLN A 59 -0.82 7.45 6.51
C GLN A 59 -0.31 8.68 7.27
N PRO A 60 -0.96 9.85 7.10
CA PRO A 60 -0.81 10.95 8.03
C PRO A 60 -1.41 10.58 9.40
N LYS A 61 -0.74 10.96 10.48
CA LYS A 61 -1.30 10.81 11.83
C LYS A 61 -2.42 11.83 12.04
N THR A 62 -3.55 11.39 12.55
CA THR A 62 -4.62 12.27 12.96
C THR A 62 -4.23 12.93 14.30
N LEU A 63 -3.83 14.20 14.26
CA LEU A 63 -3.56 14.98 15.47
C LEU A 63 -4.80 15.82 15.82
N LYS A 64 -5.26 15.76 17.07
CA LYS A 64 -6.43 16.51 17.57
C LYS A 64 -6.29 18.03 17.44
N ASN A 65 -5.06 18.56 17.35
CA ASN A 65 -4.74 19.98 17.20
C ASN A 65 -3.79 20.20 16.03
N PHE A 66 -4.25 19.89 14.81
CA PHE A 66 -3.44 20.04 13.61
C PHE A 66 -3.40 21.53 13.19
N ASP A 67 -2.21 22.10 13.18
CA ASP A 67 -1.96 23.40 12.56
C ASP A 67 -1.87 23.20 11.03
N ASN A 68 -2.86 23.66 10.30
CA ASN A 68 -2.96 23.54 8.83
C ASN A 68 -1.78 24.18 8.08
N SER A 69 -0.94 24.98 8.76
CA SER A 69 0.27 25.58 8.18
C SER A 69 1.46 24.61 8.13
N LYS A 70 1.39 23.47 8.83
CA LYS A 70 2.48 22.49 8.92
C LYS A 70 2.16 21.23 8.13
N LEU A 71 3.21 20.61 7.59
CA LEU A 71 3.08 19.30 6.96
C LEU A 71 2.63 18.25 7.99
N PRO A 72 1.71 17.33 7.62
CA PRO A 72 1.23 16.33 8.55
C PRO A 72 2.37 15.41 9.01
N VAL A 73 2.35 15.07 10.30
CA VAL A 73 3.20 14.01 10.85
C VAL A 73 2.74 12.69 10.27
N LEU A 74 3.66 11.83 9.87
CA LEU A 74 3.36 10.56 9.25
C LEU A 74 3.51 9.39 10.24
N HIS A 75 2.80 8.31 9.98
CA HIS A 75 3.14 7.02 10.56
C HIS A 75 4.52 6.57 10.06
N LYS A 76 5.24 5.79 10.86
CA LYS A 76 6.58 5.32 10.50
C LYS A 76 6.52 4.17 9.49
N ILE A 77 5.48 3.35 9.58
CA ILE A 77 5.30 2.20 8.71
C ILE A 77 4.37 2.58 7.57
N GLY A 78 4.81 2.25 6.36
CA GLY A 78 4.04 2.37 5.13
C GLY A 78 4.26 1.17 4.23
N CYS A 79 3.67 1.21 3.04
CA CYS A 79 3.83 0.17 2.03
C CYS A 79 4.39 0.74 0.74
N LEU A 80 5.46 0.12 0.24
CA LEU A 80 6.05 0.40 -1.06
C LEU A 80 5.12 -0.14 -2.14
N GLY A 81 4.71 0.73 -3.06
CA GLY A 81 3.91 0.35 -4.21
C GLY A 81 4.68 0.51 -5.51
N LYS A 82 4.46 -0.41 -6.44
CA LYS A 82 4.97 -0.33 -7.82
C LYS A 82 3.85 0.10 -8.76
N ILE A 83 4.10 1.13 -9.56
CA ILE A 83 3.18 1.56 -10.62
C ILE A 83 3.18 0.49 -11.71
N THR A 84 2.04 -0.19 -11.90
CA THR A 84 1.87 -1.29 -12.87
C THR A 84 1.11 -0.86 -14.10
N SER A 85 0.29 0.18 -13.99
CA SER A 85 -0.47 0.77 -15.09
C SER A 85 -0.43 2.29 -14.98
N PHE A 86 -0.35 2.98 -16.10
CA PHE A 86 -0.33 4.44 -16.19
C PHE A 86 -1.12 4.91 -17.41
N LYS A 87 -2.01 5.85 -17.21
CA LYS A 87 -2.77 6.50 -18.27
C LYS A 87 -2.94 7.99 -17.95
N GLU A 88 -2.55 8.86 -18.86
CA GLU A 88 -2.89 10.27 -18.81
C GLU A 88 -4.27 10.50 -19.40
N THR A 89 -5.07 11.31 -18.75
CA THR A 89 -6.41 11.70 -19.19
C THR A 89 -6.34 13.04 -19.93
N SER A 90 -7.35 13.34 -20.76
CA SER A 90 -7.41 14.56 -21.57
C SER A 90 -7.42 15.86 -20.74
N ASP A 91 -7.77 15.80 -19.47
CA ASP A 91 -7.77 16.90 -18.52
C ASP A 91 -6.48 17.02 -17.69
N GLY A 92 -5.43 16.24 -18.05
CA GLY A 92 -4.11 16.31 -17.42
C GLY A 92 -3.99 15.56 -16.09
N ARG A 93 -4.97 14.73 -15.72
CA ARG A 93 -4.88 13.84 -14.56
C ARG A 93 -4.19 12.54 -14.94
N TYR A 94 -3.63 11.85 -13.94
CA TYR A 94 -3.05 10.53 -14.14
C TYR A 94 -3.88 9.46 -13.44
N LEU A 95 -4.29 8.45 -14.20
CA LEU A 95 -4.86 7.22 -13.66
C LEU A 95 -3.75 6.18 -13.59
N ILE A 96 -3.46 5.70 -12.40
CA ILE A 96 -2.44 4.68 -12.19
C ILE A 96 -3.02 3.49 -11.45
N GLU A 97 -2.44 2.31 -11.67
CA GLU A 97 -2.59 1.18 -10.77
C GLU A 97 -1.32 1.03 -9.95
N LEU A 98 -1.47 1.01 -8.64
CA LEU A 98 -0.39 0.82 -7.69
C LEU A 98 -0.52 -0.54 -7.04
N LYS A 99 0.48 -1.42 -7.25
CA LYS A 99 0.56 -2.73 -6.60
C LYS A 99 1.46 -2.63 -5.38
N GLY A 100 0.94 -2.95 -4.19
CA GLY A 100 1.71 -3.08 -2.97
C GLY A 100 2.74 -4.20 -3.08
N VAL A 101 3.95 -3.94 -2.64
CA VAL A 101 5.09 -4.84 -2.76
C VAL A 101 5.56 -5.31 -1.40
N ILE A 102 5.96 -4.38 -0.55
CA ILE A 102 6.56 -4.67 0.76
C ILE A 102 6.32 -3.50 1.70
N ARG A 103 6.15 -3.79 2.98
CA ARG A 103 6.14 -2.76 4.04
C ARG A 103 7.53 -2.19 4.25
N PHE A 104 7.58 -0.96 4.71
CA PHE A 104 8.84 -0.29 5.05
C PHE A 104 8.70 0.56 6.31
N GLU A 105 9.83 0.83 6.94
CA GLU A 105 9.93 1.80 8.03
C GLU A 105 10.65 3.07 7.56
N ILE A 106 10.07 4.25 7.80
CA ILE A 106 10.72 5.53 7.56
C ILE A 106 11.84 5.74 8.58
N LYS A 107 13.06 5.96 8.09
CA LYS A 107 14.23 6.33 8.91
C LYS A 107 14.31 7.83 9.10
N GLN A 108 14.28 8.56 8.02
CA GLN A 108 14.33 10.03 8.04
C GLN A 108 13.71 10.62 6.78
N GLU A 109 13.25 11.86 6.89
CA GLU A 109 12.81 12.65 5.76
C GLU A 109 14.00 13.36 5.12
N ILE A 110 14.01 13.43 3.79
CA ILE A 110 15.09 14.02 3.00
C ILE A 110 14.63 15.37 2.47
N ASN A 111 15.38 16.43 2.75
CA ASN A 111 15.14 17.72 2.11
C ASN A 111 15.73 17.71 0.69
N SER A 112 14.92 17.37 -0.29
CA SER A 112 15.33 17.23 -1.70
C SER A 112 15.03 18.47 -2.55
N GLY A 113 14.37 19.50 -1.97
CA GLY A 113 13.90 20.68 -2.73
C GLY A 113 12.74 20.40 -3.69
N LYS A 114 12.19 19.18 -3.69
CA LYS A 114 11.03 18.82 -4.52
C LYS A 114 9.73 19.25 -3.85
N LYS A 115 8.67 19.39 -4.65
CA LYS A 115 7.33 19.75 -4.16
C LYS A 115 6.62 18.64 -3.40
N TYR A 116 7.12 17.39 -3.50
CA TYR A 116 6.66 16.23 -2.79
C TYR A 116 7.73 15.73 -1.82
N ARG A 117 7.33 14.95 -0.84
CA ARG A 117 8.22 14.44 0.23
C ARG A 117 8.99 13.22 -0.24
N GLU A 118 10.26 13.13 0.16
CA GLU A 118 11.11 11.96 -0.03
C GLU A 118 11.64 11.49 1.33
N VAL A 119 11.79 10.19 1.47
CA VAL A 119 12.25 9.56 2.71
C VAL A 119 13.31 8.51 2.44
N GLU A 120 14.19 8.34 3.40
CA GLU A 120 15.04 7.15 3.52
C GLU A 120 14.31 6.10 4.32
N ILE A 121 14.36 4.85 3.86
CA ILE A 121 13.56 3.75 4.40
C ILE A 121 14.38 2.50 4.66
N ASN A 122 13.80 1.59 5.47
CA ASN A 122 14.33 0.28 5.76
C ASN A 122 13.23 -0.78 5.62
N TYR A 123 13.62 -1.99 5.19
CA TYR A 123 12.73 -3.13 4.97
C TYR A 123 13.00 -4.31 5.91
N ASP A 124 14.01 -4.23 6.77
CA ASP A 124 14.56 -5.38 7.48
C ASP A 124 13.52 -6.18 8.28
N ASN A 125 12.52 -5.51 8.84
CA ASN A 125 11.45 -6.16 9.61
C ASN A 125 10.37 -6.80 8.73
N PHE A 126 10.37 -6.55 7.41
CA PHE A 126 9.27 -6.91 6.51
C PHE A 126 9.72 -7.73 5.30
N LEU A 127 10.93 -8.28 5.29
CA LEU A 127 11.46 -9.04 4.15
C LEU A 127 10.59 -10.26 3.80
N HIS A 128 9.87 -10.80 4.77
CA HIS A 128 8.92 -11.89 4.57
C HIS A 128 7.74 -11.52 3.65
N ASP A 129 7.42 -10.24 3.46
CA ASP A 129 6.40 -9.81 2.50
C ASP A 129 6.76 -10.17 1.04
N LEU A 130 8.06 -10.36 0.74
CA LEU A 130 8.57 -10.77 -0.56
C LEU A 130 8.53 -12.29 -0.77
N ASP A 131 8.34 -13.05 0.29
CA ASP A 131 8.34 -14.50 0.21
C ASP A 131 7.12 -14.99 -0.58
N GLU A 132 7.36 -15.84 -1.58
CA GLU A 132 6.32 -16.58 -2.30
C GLU A 132 6.01 -17.93 -1.63
N LYS A 133 6.51 -18.14 -0.41
CA LYS A 133 6.28 -19.39 0.31
C LYS A 133 4.79 -19.62 0.46
N LYS A 134 4.34 -20.73 -0.10
CA LYS A 134 3.04 -21.30 0.25
C LYS A 134 3.15 -21.68 1.72
N GLU A 135 2.53 -20.89 2.58
CA GLU A 135 2.38 -21.29 3.96
C GLU A 135 1.68 -22.65 4.00
N ASP A 136 2.10 -23.52 4.93
CA ASP A 136 1.43 -24.80 5.17
C ASP A 136 0.00 -24.62 5.72
N LEU A 137 -0.35 -23.37 6.11
CA LEU A 137 -1.69 -22.96 6.51
C LEU A 137 -2.65 -22.98 5.32
N LYS A 138 -3.73 -23.73 5.49
CA LYS A 138 -4.81 -23.82 4.50
C LYS A 138 -5.97 -22.90 4.91
N PHE A 139 -6.79 -22.53 3.93
CA PHE A 139 -8.06 -21.82 4.20
C PHE A 139 -8.92 -22.53 5.25
N SER A 140 -8.90 -23.88 5.27
CA SER A 140 -9.61 -24.69 6.26
C SER A 140 -9.17 -24.41 7.71
N ASP A 141 -7.91 -24.02 7.91
CA ASP A 141 -7.35 -23.78 9.25
C ASP A 141 -7.80 -22.42 9.80
N LEU A 142 -8.25 -21.54 8.91
CA LEU A 142 -8.75 -20.19 9.21
C LEU A 142 -10.26 -20.03 8.97
N GLU A 143 -10.99 -21.15 8.82
CA GLU A 143 -12.42 -21.16 8.48
C GLU A 143 -13.26 -20.29 9.45
N LEU A 144 -12.96 -20.34 10.74
CA LEU A 144 -13.65 -19.53 11.75
C LEU A 144 -13.44 -18.03 11.50
N ILE A 145 -12.20 -17.64 11.22
CA ILE A 145 -11.84 -16.24 10.96
C ILE A 145 -12.55 -15.76 9.69
N PHE A 146 -12.53 -16.53 8.61
CA PHE A 146 -13.22 -16.18 7.38
C PHE A 146 -14.74 -16.10 7.54
N ARG A 147 -15.33 -16.99 8.34
CA ARG A 147 -16.75 -16.97 8.67
C ARG A 147 -17.12 -15.68 9.44
N ASP A 148 -16.29 -15.29 10.41
CA ASP A 148 -16.52 -14.09 11.21
C ASP A 148 -16.34 -12.82 10.36
N PHE A 149 -15.34 -12.78 9.47
CA PHE A 149 -15.20 -11.72 8.46
C PHE A 149 -16.44 -11.64 7.56
N LYS A 150 -16.91 -12.78 7.03
CA LYS A 150 -18.11 -12.82 6.19
C LYS A 150 -19.31 -12.20 6.91
N THR A 151 -19.53 -12.60 8.16
CA THR A 151 -20.61 -12.06 8.98
C THR A 151 -20.45 -10.54 9.22
N LEU A 152 -19.23 -10.06 9.45
CA LEU A 152 -18.93 -8.63 9.62
C LEU A 152 -19.25 -7.84 8.36
N PHE A 153 -18.78 -8.30 7.20
CA PHE A 153 -19.02 -7.64 5.92
C PHE A 153 -20.51 -7.58 5.57
N GLU A 154 -21.22 -8.69 5.73
CA GLU A 154 -22.68 -8.77 5.50
C GLU A 154 -23.46 -7.80 6.41
N LYS A 155 -23.13 -7.75 7.71
CA LYS A 155 -23.74 -6.80 8.64
C LYS A 155 -23.49 -5.34 8.29
N LYS A 156 -22.38 -5.05 7.62
CA LYS A 156 -22.02 -3.70 7.16
C LYS A 156 -22.50 -3.40 5.73
N GLY A 157 -23.23 -4.34 5.09
CA GLY A 157 -23.78 -4.16 3.75
C GLY A 157 -22.75 -4.31 2.62
N PHE A 158 -21.59 -4.90 2.86
CA PHE A 158 -20.58 -5.16 1.85
C PHE A 158 -20.84 -6.51 1.17
N ILE A 159 -20.73 -6.52 -0.15
CA ILE A 159 -20.81 -7.76 -0.95
C ILE A 159 -19.40 -8.13 -1.39
N ILE A 160 -18.92 -9.30 -0.98
CA ILE A 160 -17.60 -9.81 -1.33
C ILE A 160 -17.74 -11.07 -2.19
N ASN A 161 -16.94 -11.15 -3.24
CA ASN A 161 -16.82 -12.35 -4.06
C ASN A 161 -15.82 -13.34 -3.40
N TRP A 162 -16.29 -14.11 -2.42
CA TRP A 162 -15.50 -15.09 -1.68
C TRP A 162 -14.82 -16.11 -2.59
N ARG A 163 -15.52 -16.56 -3.65
CA ARG A 163 -14.94 -17.51 -4.62
C ARG A 163 -13.74 -16.95 -5.38
N ALA A 164 -13.67 -15.64 -5.57
CA ALA A 164 -12.52 -15.00 -6.20
C ALA A 164 -11.34 -14.93 -5.22
N LEU A 165 -11.61 -14.70 -3.93
CA LEU A 165 -10.59 -14.68 -2.88
C LEU A 165 -9.95 -16.06 -2.66
N GLU A 166 -10.74 -17.13 -2.64
CA GLU A 166 -10.26 -18.51 -2.47
C GLU A 166 -9.27 -18.97 -3.56
N LYS A 167 -9.22 -18.26 -4.68
CA LYS A 167 -8.27 -18.54 -5.78
C LYS A 167 -6.92 -17.86 -5.60
N GLN A 168 -6.81 -16.94 -4.66
CA GLN A 168 -5.58 -16.22 -4.33
C GLN A 168 -4.77 -17.01 -3.28
N SER A 169 -3.51 -16.61 -3.09
CA SER A 169 -2.77 -17.10 -1.94
C SER A 169 -3.40 -16.61 -0.63
N LEU A 170 -3.09 -17.30 0.48
CA LEU A 170 -3.62 -16.92 1.78
C LEU A 170 -3.23 -15.48 2.15
N ASP A 171 -1.96 -15.11 1.94
CA ASP A 171 -1.45 -13.75 2.18
C ASP A 171 -2.18 -12.69 1.36
N GLU A 172 -2.36 -12.95 0.05
CA GLU A 172 -3.11 -12.03 -0.81
C GLU A 172 -4.52 -11.84 -0.31
N THR A 173 -5.16 -12.92 0.12
CA THR A 173 -6.52 -12.89 0.67
C THR A 173 -6.59 -12.11 1.98
N ILE A 174 -5.68 -12.38 2.93
CA ILE A 174 -5.64 -11.67 4.22
C ILE A 174 -5.40 -10.18 3.99
N ASN A 175 -4.44 -9.81 3.16
CA ASN A 175 -4.11 -8.42 2.85
C ASN A 175 -5.27 -7.71 2.11
N ALA A 176 -5.94 -8.38 1.18
CA ALA A 176 -7.11 -7.85 0.50
C ALA A 176 -8.28 -7.62 1.47
N LEU A 177 -8.53 -8.57 2.37
CA LEU A 177 -9.56 -8.43 3.39
C LEU A 177 -9.23 -7.31 4.38
N ALA A 178 -7.98 -7.19 4.85
CA ALA A 178 -7.54 -6.10 5.70
C ALA A 178 -7.76 -4.74 5.02
N MET A 179 -7.38 -4.63 3.74
CA MET A 179 -7.52 -3.40 2.97
C MET A 179 -9.00 -3.00 2.77
N THR A 180 -9.85 -3.96 2.42
CA THR A 180 -11.27 -3.72 2.08
C THR A 180 -12.21 -3.75 3.28
N SER A 181 -11.74 -4.22 4.44
CA SER A 181 -12.54 -4.31 5.67
C SER A 181 -13.17 -2.98 6.07
N PRO A 182 -14.32 -3.01 6.76
CA PRO A 182 -14.99 -1.82 7.29
C PRO A 182 -14.32 -1.30 8.59
N PHE A 183 -13.04 -1.55 8.76
CA PHE A 183 -12.23 -1.03 9.84
C PHE A 183 -11.90 0.44 9.64
N SER A 184 -11.68 1.16 10.74
CA SER A 184 -11.13 2.51 10.69
C SER A 184 -9.71 2.53 10.11
N LEU A 185 -9.24 3.70 9.70
CA LEU A 185 -7.87 3.83 9.18
C LEU A 185 -6.82 3.53 10.25
N GLU A 186 -7.10 3.90 11.50
CA GLU A 186 -6.27 3.59 12.64
C GLU A 186 -6.15 2.08 12.86
N GLU A 187 -7.27 1.34 12.80
CA GLU A 187 -7.29 -0.12 12.91
C GLU A 187 -6.53 -0.78 11.74
N LYS A 188 -6.72 -0.28 10.50
CA LYS A 188 -5.97 -0.74 9.34
C LYS A 188 -4.47 -0.44 9.46
N GLN A 189 -4.11 0.71 10.04
CA GLN A 189 -2.70 1.03 10.29
C GLN A 189 -2.09 0.04 11.30
N VAL A 190 -2.81 -0.31 12.36
CA VAL A 190 -2.35 -1.35 13.31
C VAL A 190 -2.13 -2.68 12.60
N LEU A 191 -3.04 -3.10 11.71
CA LEU A 191 -2.86 -4.31 10.91
C LEU A 191 -1.66 -4.23 9.96
N LEU A 192 -1.37 -3.06 9.39
CA LEU A 192 -0.19 -2.86 8.54
C LEU A 192 1.11 -2.93 9.34
N GLU A 193 1.09 -2.51 10.61
CA GLU A 193 2.26 -2.49 11.51
C GLU A 193 2.54 -3.86 12.15
N ALA A 194 1.56 -4.78 12.18
CA ALA A 194 1.69 -6.13 12.71
C ALA A 194 2.56 -7.01 11.79
#